data_51972f24b0b393695d87e8932f0effd2
#
_entry.id   51972f24b0b393695d87e8932f0effd2
#
_cell.length_a   1.000
_cell.length_b   1.000
_cell.length_c   1.000
_cell.angle_alpha   90.00
_cell.angle_beta   90.00
_cell.angle_gamma   90.00
#
_symmetry.space_group_name_H-M   'P 1'
#
loop_
_entity.id
_entity.type
_entity.pdbx_description
1 polymer ?
#
loop_
_entity_poly.entity_id
_entity_poly.type
_entity_poly.pdbx_seq_one_letter_code
_entity_poly.pdbx_strand_id
1 'polypeptide(L)'
;MRLSPWGRVVAISALLVVGSLVALVTGGLASRERRVVSYPVTGALQSLAFDLDAGDITIVGGGKRDEVEVRRTERYAFGRVPRTAKIVSAGVFKVTSRCPTSMLARCAVAYRVVVPDNVALDIRTTSGNVTLRGYRGTAKLATSSGAIEIAGYCGNALDARAGEGAITLAAICAPPQTTLRTGSGDIAASLLAGRYDIDAESASGDEHVRGVIDDDSAPYSVQALSTSGDVTVEGTS
;
A
#
# COMPACT_ATOMS: atom_id res chain seq x y z
N MET A 1 40.56 -42.39 -15.37
CA MET A 1 39.44 -42.50 -16.32
C MET A 1 39.58 -41.35 -17.34
N ARG A 2 39.84 -41.68 -18.61
CA ARG A 2 39.92 -40.65 -19.67
C ARG A 2 38.52 -40.48 -20.28
N LEU A 3 37.94 -39.34 -20.08
CA LEU A 3 36.64 -39.01 -20.67
C LEU A 3 36.75 -39.08 -22.24
N SER A 4 35.76 -39.70 -22.86
CA SER A 4 35.66 -39.72 -24.32
C SER A 4 35.58 -38.27 -24.87
N PRO A 5 35.95 -38.01 -26.15
CA PRO A 5 35.90 -36.66 -26.72
C PRO A 5 34.50 -36.02 -26.59
N TRP A 6 33.45 -36.81 -26.69
CA TRP A 6 32.06 -36.37 -26.48
C TRP A 6 31.80 -36.01 -25.04
N GLY A 7 32.33 -36.76 -24.07
CA GLY A 7 32.18 -36.44 -22.65
C GLY A 7 32.90 -35.16 -22.23
N ARG A 8 33.99 -34.81 -22.90
CA ARG A 8 34.68 -33.50 -22.71
C ARG A 8 33.86 -32.31 -23.24
N VAL A 9 33.24 -32.46 -24.39
CA VAL A 9 32.39 -31.41 -24.96
C VAL A 9 31.17 -31.16 -24.03
N VAL A 10 30.50 -32.18 -23.57
CA VAL A 10 29.36 -32.07 -22.65
C VAL A 10 29.79 -31.43 -21.33
N ALA A 11 30.93 -31.81 -20.78
CA ALA A 11 31.44 -31.24 -19.52
C ALA A 11 31.80 -29.74 -19.67
N ILE A 12 32.41 -29.33 -20.79
CA ILE A 12 32.76 -27.94 -21.07
C ILE A 12 31.48 -27.12 -21.27
N SER A 13 30.49 -27.62 -22.01
CA SER A 13 29.22 -26.95 -22.21
C SER A 13 28.46 -26.75 -20.90
N ALA A 14 28.43 -27.76 -20.02
CA ALA A 14 27.82 -27.67 -18.69
C ALA A 14 28.52 -26.62 -17.80
N LEU A 15 29.86 -26.59 -17.81
CA LEU A 15 30.64 -25.58 -17.08
C LEU A 15 30.39 -24.16 -17.58
N LEU A 16 30.28 -23.97 -18.90
CA LEU A 16 29.96 -22.64 -19.48
C LEU A 16 28.54 -22.17 -19.12
N VAL A 17 27.56 -23.07 -19.12
CA VAL A 17 26.19 -22.76 -18.70
C VAL A 17 26.14 -22.40 -17.20
N VAL A 18 26.78 -23.19 -16.35
CA VAL A 18 26.85 -22.91 -14.91
C VAL A 18 27.60 -21.61 -14.63
N GLY A 19 28.74 -21.39 -15.30
CA GLY A 19 29.50 -20.13 -15.19
C GLY A 19 28.69 -18.92 -15.62
N SER A 20 27.93 -19.00 -16.71
CA SER A 20 27.03 -17.94 -17.17
C SER A 20 25.89 -17.67 -16.21
N LEU A 21 25.30 -18.73 -15.64
CA LEU A 21 24.25 -18.60 -14.61
C LEU A 21 24.77 -17.95 -13.33
N VAL A 22 25.95 -18.33 -12.87
CA VAL A 22 26.59 -17.72 -11.70
C VAL A 22 26.93 -16.27 -11.97
N ALA A 23 27.44 -15.91 -13.12
CA ALA A 23 27.75 -14.53 -13.51
C ALA A 23 26.48 -13.67 -13.58
N LEU A 24 25.37 -14.22 -14.10
CA LEU A 24 24.08 -13.53 -14.15
C LEU A 24 23.50 -13.29 -12.75
N VAL A 25 23.60 -14.29 -11.86
CA VAL A 25 23.09 -14.16 -10.47
C VAL A 25 23.96 -13.18 -9.68
N THR A 26 25.28 -13.28 -9.73
CA THR A 26 26.18 -12.36 -9.02
C THR A 26 26.13 -10.94 -9.57
N GLY A 27 26.06 -10.77 -10.89
CA GLY A 27 25.87 -9.47 -11.54
C GLY A 27 24.53 -8.84 -11.15
N GLY A 28 23.45 -9.64 -11.09
CA GLY A 28 22.14 -9.18 -10.65
C GLY A 28 22.08 -8.76 -9.18
N LEU A 29 22.84 -9.41 -8.30
CA LEU A 29 22.97 -9.03 -6.89
C LEU A 29 23.83 -7.78 -6.71
N ALA A 30 24.92 -7.65 -7.43
CA ALA A 30 25.84 -6.50 -7.38
C ALA A 30 25.25 -5.21 -7.99
N SER A 31 24.24 -5.32 -8.88
CA SER A 31 23.62 -4.17 -9.53
C SER A 31 22.42 -3.59 -8.78
N ARG A 32 22.11 -4.09 -7.57
CA ARG A 32 21.00 -3.57 -6.76
C ARG A 32 21.40 -2.24 -6.13
N GLU A 33 20.72 -1.20 -6.54
CA GLU A 33 20.92 0.14 -5.99
C GLU A 33 19.75 0.53 -5.08
N ARG A 34 20.09 1.24 -4.00
CA ARG A 34 19.13 1.84 -3.07
C ARG A 34 19.46 3.32 -2.92
N ARG A 35 18.50 4.16 -3.24
CA ARG A 35 18.60 5.60 -3.06
C ARG A 35 17.53 6.09 -2.09
N VAL A 36 17.90 6.89 -1.11
CA VAL A 36 16.97 7.51 -0.16
C VAL A 36 17.02 9.01 -0.35
N VAL A 37 15.86 9.63 -0.49
CA VAL A 37 15.69 11.08 -0.62
C VAL A 37 14.63 11.52 0.37
N SER A 38 14.94 12.51 1.20
CA SER A 38 13.99 13.13 2.13
C SER A 38 13.88 14.61 1.82
N TYR A 39 12.65 15.12 1.84
CA TYR A 39 12.38 16.54 1.60
C TYR A 39 11.08 16.97 2.27
N PRO A 40 11.02 18.19 2.82
CA PRO A 40 9.77 18.80 3.25
C PRO A 40 9.03 19.38 2.03
N VAL A 41 7.71 19.40 2.12
CA VAL A 41 6.82 20.17 1.24
C VAL A 41 6.06 21.14 2.13
N THR A 42 6.34 22.42 1.97
CA THR A 42 5.78 23.50 2.78
C THR A 42 4.71 24.25 1.99
N GLY A 43 3.69 24.72 2.68
CA GLY A 43 2.59 25.52 2.12
C GLY A 43 1.23 25.03 2.59
N ALA A 44 0.21 25.82 2.34
CA ALA A 44 -1.18 25.48 2.67
C ALA A 44 -1.70 24.40 1.73
N LEU A 45 -1.38 23.13 2.03
CA LEU A 45 -1.85 21.97 1.27
C LEU A 45 -3.27 21.60 1.72
N GLN A 46 -4.15 21.38 0.76
CA GLN A 46 -5.52 20.90 0.97
C GLN A 46 -5.61 19.39 0.71
N SER A 47 -4.82 18.89 -0.24
CA SER A 47 -4.82 17.45 -0.57
C SER A 47 -3.46 16.94 -0.99
N LEU A 48 -3.27 15.65 -0.73
CA LEU A 48 -2.08 14.89 -1.06
C LEU A 48 -2.47 13.70 -1.92
N ALA A 49 -1.92 13.61 -3.13
CA ALA A 49 -2.19 12.53 -4.06
C ALA A 49 -0.92 11.76 -4.40
N PHE A 50 -0.93 10.43 -4.20
CA PHE A 50 0.12 9.53 -4.65
C PHE A 50 -0.42 8.52 -5.64
N ASP A 51 0.29 8.33 -6.75
CA ASP A 51 -0.02 7.37 -7.80
C ASP A 51 1.26 6.59 -8.14
N LEU A 52 1.33 5.36 -7.64
CA LEU A 52 2.53 4.53 -7.66
C LEU A 52 2.30 3.24 -8.47
N ASP A 53 3.26 2.86 -9.34
CA ASP A 53 3.21 1.56 -10.01
C ASP A 53 3.60 0.42 -9.06
N ALA A 54 4.71 0.60 -8.31
CA ALA A 54 5.20 -0.44 -7.42
C ALA A 54 5.93 0.15 -6.21
N GLY A 55 5.60 -0.35 -5.03
CA GLY A 55 6.21 0.00 -3.77
C GLY A 55 5.19 0.34 -2.68
N ASP A 56 5.62 0.17 -1.45
CA ASP A 56 4.79 0.40 -0.28
C ASP A 56 4.70 1.90 0.04
N ILE A 57 3.55 2.31 0.56
CA ILE A 57 3.40 3.66 1.10
C ILE A 57 2.93 3.62 2.56
N THR A 58 3.66 4.30 3.42
CA THR A 58 3.32 4.50 4.82
C THR A 58 3.03 5.98 5.07
N ILE A 59 1.83 6.27 5.55
CA ILE A 59 1.40 7.60 5.93
C ILE A 59 1.21 7.65 7.43
N VAL A 60 1.70 8.70 8.05
CA VAL A 60 1.59 8.95 9.49
C VAL A 60 0.94 10.31 9.68
N GLY A 61 -0.18 10.35 10.36
CA GLY A 61 -0.87 11.58 10.73
C GLY A 61 -0.18 12.33 11.88
N GLY A 62 -0.72 13.48 12.25
CA GLY A 62 -0.20 14.28 13.36
C GLY A 62 1.08 15.04 13.03
N GLY A 63 1.37 15.25 11.75
CA GLY A 63 2.47 16.11 11.29
C GLY A 63 2.26 17.59 11.66
N LYS A 64 3.31 18.39 11.49
CA LYS A 64 3.24 19.84 11.71
C LYS A 64 2.28 20.49 10.71
N ARG A 65 1.59 21.53 11.15
CA ARG A 65 0.72 22.31 10.27
C ARG A 65 1.53 22.92 9.12
N ASP A 66 0.97 22.86 7.91
CA ASP A 66 1.55 23.43 6.68
C ASP A 66 2.90 22.81 6.25
N GLU A 67 3.25 21.63 6.77
CA GLU A 67 4.44 20.89 6.40
C GLU A 67 4.13 19.40 6.19
N VAL A 68 4.49 18.87 5.04
CA VAL A 68 4.45 17.43 4.74
C VAL A 68 5.89 16.94 4.59
N GLU A 69 6.29 16.00 5.43
CA GLU A 69 7.61 15.38 5.33
C GLU A 69 7.54 14.15 4.45
N VAL A 70 8.30 14.12 3.36
CA VAL A 70 8.34 12.99 2.43
C VAL A 70 9.71 12.33 2.46
N ARG A 71 9.73 11.03 2.76
CA ARG A 71 10.90 10.17 2.60
C ARG A 71 10.62 9.14 1.52
N ARG A 72 11.39 9.20 0.45
CA ARG A 72 11.32 8.29 -0.68
C ARG A 72 12.51 7.34 -0.68
N THR A 73 12.25 6.04 -0.81
CA THR A 73 13.27 5.00 -0.95
C THR A 73 13.08 4.31 -2.29
N GLU A 74 14.01 4.50 -3.19
CA GLU A 74 14.07 3.85 -4.49
C GLU A 74 14.91 2.58 -4.40
N ARG A 75 14.41 1.49 -4.97
CA ARG A 75 15.14 0.22 -5.15
C ARG A 75 15.05 -0.16 -6.61
N TYR A 76 16.17 -0.23 -7.27
CA TYR A 76 16.23 -0.60 -8.67
C TYR A 76 17.50 -1.39 -8.99
N ALA A 77 17.54 -2.02 -10.14
CA ALA A 77 18.68 -2.79 -10.60
C ALA A 77 19.02 -2.43 -12.06
N PHE A 78 20.25 -2.70 -12.47
CA PHE A 78 20.74 -2.50 -13.84
C PHE A 78 20.57 -1.05 -14.37
N GLY A 79 20.73 -0.05 -13.50
CA GLY A 79 20.63 1.36 -13.87
C GLY A 79 19.22 1.83 -14.30
N ARG A 80 18.18 1.02 -14.07
CA ARG A 80 16.80 1.35 -14.43
C ARG A 80 16.13 2.17 -13.34
N VAL A 81 16.48 3.44 -13.30
CA VAL A 81 15.97 4.40 -12.32
C VAL A 81 14.47 4.63 -12.51
N PRO A 82 13.66 4.57 -11.43
CA PRO A 82 12.24 4.92 -11.50
C PRO A 82 12.05 6.39 -11.89
N ARG A 83 11.01 6.66 -12.67
CA ARG A 83 10.63 8.02 -13.04
C ARG A 83 9.63 8.55 -12.01
N THR A 84 9.99 9.62 -11.33
CA THR A 84 9.12 10.28 -10.34
C THR A 84 8.85 11.71 -10.76
N ALA A 85 7.59 12.07 -10.91
CA ALA A 85 7.12 13.44 -11.11
C ALA A 85 6.47 13.96 -9.82
N LYS A 86 6.73 15.23 -9.50
CA LYS A 86 6.13 15.95 -8.36
C LYS A 86 5.54 17.24 -8.87
N ILE A 87 4.30 17.51 -8.51
CA ILE A 87 3.58 18.73 -8.89
C ILE A 87 2.93 19.30 -7.63
N VAL A 88 3.13 20.58 -7.41
CA VAL A 88 2.39 21.36 -6.40
C VAL A 88 1.60 22.42 -7.13
N SER A 89 0.30 22.34 -7.08
CA SER A 89 -0.60 23.28 -7.76
C SER A 89 -1.93 23.40 -7.02
N ALA A 90 -2.41 24.62 -6.82
CA ALA A 90 -3.71 24.92 -6.21
C ALA A 90 -3.96 24.19 -4.87
N GLY A 91 -2.95 24.10 -4.00
CA GLY A 91 -3.07 23.39 -2.71
C GLY A 91 -3.03 21.87 -2.81
N VAL A 92 -2.78 21.32 -4.00
CA VAL A 92 -2.65 19.87 -4.22
C VAL A 92 -1.17 19.52 -4.40
N PHE A 93 -0.65 18.61 -3.59
CA PHE A 93 0.65 17.99 -3.84
C PHE A 93 0.45 16.60 -4.44
N LYS A 94 0.85 16.44 -5.70
CA LYS A 94 0.74 15.17 -6.44
C LYS A 94 2.10 14.57 -6.72
N VAL A 95 2.24 13.30 -6.41
CA VAL A 95 3.41 12.47 -6.72
C VAL A 95 2.99 11.32 -7.62
N THR A 96 3.69 11.17 -8.74
CA THR A 96 3.52 10.02 -9.63
C THR A 96 4.85 9.30 -9.72
N SER A 97 4.86 8.00 -9.51
CA SER A 97 6.07 7.18 -9.62
C SER A 97 5.83 6.01 -10.55
N ARG A 98 6.64 5.93 -11.59
CA ARG A 98 6.55 4.89 -12.62
C ARG A 98 7.84 4.07 -12.68
N CYS A 99 7.68 2.76 -12.65
CA CYS A 99 8.76 1.81 -12.79
C CYS A 99 8.95 1.42 -14.26
N PRO A 100 10.19 1.37 -14.78
CA PRO A 100 10.43 0.87 -16.13
C PRO A 100 10.02 -0.61 -16.22
N THR A 101 9.26 -0.96 -17.27
CA THR A 101 8.90 -2.36 -17.53
C THR A 101 10.14 -3.18 -17.85
N SER A 102 10.37 -4.26 -17.11
CA SER A 102 11.49 -5.18 -17.35
C SER A 102 11.20 -6.54 -16.72
N MET A 103 11.46 -7.60 -17.48
CA MET A 103 11.35 -8.97 -16.97
C MET A 103 12.47 -9.32 -15.96
N LEU A 104 13.61 -8.63 -16.01
CA LEU A 104 14.80 -8.95 -15.24
C LEU A 104 15.09 -7.96 -14.09
N ALA A 105 14.54 -6.76 -14.14
CA ALA A 105 14.83 -5.73 -13.16
C ALA A 105 13.64 -5.47 -12.23
N ARG A 106 13.84 -5.70 -10.95
CA ARG A 106 12.87 -5.28 -9.91
C ARG A 106 13.04 -3.78 -9.68
N CYS A 107 11.97 -3.03 -9.83
CA CYS A 107 11.88 -1.62 -9.47
C CYS A 107 10.77 -1.46 -8.43
N ALA A 108 11.04 -0.72 -7.38
CA ALA A 108 10.05 -0.33 -6.38
C ALA A 108 10.41 1.03 -5.78
N VAL A 109 9.41 1.85 -5.53
CA VAL A 109 9.59 3.16 -4.89
C VAL A 109 8.70 3.23 -3.66
N ALA A 110 9.29 3.03 -2.49
CA ALA A 110 8.58 3.13 -1.22
C ALA A 110 8.57 4.56 -0.71
N TYR A 111 7.44 4.95 -0.15
CA TYR A 111 7.25 6.28 0.47
C TYR A 111 6.90 6.15 1.95
N ARG A 112 7.47 7.03 2.76
CA ARG A 112 7.02 7.33 4.11
C ARG A 112 6.72 8.82 4.18
N VAL A 113 5.48 9.15 4.54
CA VAL A 113 4.98 10.53 4.52
C VAL A 113 4.39 10.86 5.87
N VAL A 114 4.82 11.96 6.48
CA VAL A 114 4.20 12.51 7.68
C VAL A 114 3.34 13.70 7.25
N VAL A 115 2.06 13.66 7.61
CA VAL A 115 1.06 14.64 7.13
C VAL A 115 0.31 15.28 8.29
N PRO A 116 -0.06 16.57 8.19
CA PRO A 116 -1.01 17.17 9.10
C PRO A 116 -2.43 16.59 8.89
N ASP A 117 -3.25 16.58 9.92
CA ASP A 117 -4.58 15.96 9.91
C ASP A 117 -5.63 16.68 9.03
N ASN A 118 -5.34 17.90 8.58
CA ASN A 118 -6.23 18.70 7.75
C ASN A 118 -6.07 18.52 6.23
N VAL A 119 -5.16 17.67 5.79
CA VAL A 119 -4.85 17.43 4.37
C VAL A 119 -5.57 16.17 3.90
N ALA A 120 -6.47 16.27 2.93
CA ALA A 120 -7.15 15.09 2.37
C ALA A 120 -6.16 14.17 1.63
N LEU A 121 -6.33 12.85 1.77
CA LEU A 121 -5.45 11.85 1.15
C LEU A 121 -6.15 11.14 -0.01
N ASP A 122 -5.46 11.02 -1.15
CA ASP A 122 -5.82 10.15 -2.28
C ASP A 122 -4.59 9.33 -2.68
N ILE A 123 -4.56 8.09 -2.21
CA ILE A 123 -3.40 7.21 -2.35
C ILE A 123 -3.77 6.03 -3.23
N ARG A 124 -2.99 5.84 -4.29
CA ARG A 124 -3.15 4.72 -5.21
C ARG A 124 -1.82 4.04 -5.48
N THR A 125 -1.81 2.73 -5.40
CA THR A 125 -0.68 1.92 -5.84
C THR A 125 -1.18 0.73 -6.67
N THR A 126 -0.43 0.36 -7.70
CA THR A 126 -0.76 -0.85 -8.45
C THR A 126 -0.25 -2.09 -7.72
N SER A 127 0.96 -2.02 -7.17
CA SER A 127 1.56 -3.16 -6.46
C SER A 127 2.33 -2.66 -5.23
N GLY A 128 1.81 -2.95 -4.05
CA GLY A 128 2.41 -2.57 -2.78
C GLY A 128 1.38 -2.37 -1.68
N ASN A 129 1.84 -2.40 -0.45
CA ASN A 129 1.00 -2.21 0.72
C ASN A 129 0.80 -0.73 1.02
N VAL A 130 -0.40 -0.40 1.52
CA VAL A 130 -0.75 0.94 1.99
C VAL A 130 -0.94 0.88 3.50
N THR A 131 -0.15 1.63 4.24
CA THR A 131 -0.27 1.73 5.69
C THR A 131 -0.62 3.16 6.09
N LEU A 132 -1.71 3.36 6.83
CA LEU A 132 -2.13 4.64 7.38
C LEU A 132 -2.15 4.56 8.92
N ARG A 133 -1.46 5.47 9.59
CA ARG A 133 -1.34 5.45 11.06
C ARG A 133 -1.66 6.80 11.69
N GLY A 134 -2.53 6.78 12.73
CA GLY A 134 -2.82 7.94 13.58
C GLY A 134 -3.36 9.15 12.81
N TYR A 135 -4.20 8.94 11.79
CA TYR A 135 -4.68 10.00 10.91
C TYR A 135 -6.13 10.39 11.20
N ARG A 136 -6.43 11.71 11.11
CA ARG A 136 -7.72 12.27 11.51
C ARG A 136 -8.48 12.99 10.40
N GLY A 137 -8.01 12.96 9.18
CA GLY A 137 -8.65 13.59 8.02
C GLY A 137 -9.43 12.61 7.15
N THR A 138 -9.81 13.06 5.96
CA THR A 138 -10.45 12.22 4.94
C THR A 138 -9.38 11.44 4.17
N ALA A 139 -9.58 10.14 4.01
CA ALA A 139 -8.63 9.28 3.30
C ALA A 139 -9.32 8.41 2.25
N LYS A 140 -8.76 8.41 1.03
CA LYS A 140 -9.02 7.43 -0.03
C LYS A 140 -7.75 6.64 -0.29
N LEU A 141 -7.84 5.33 -0.09
CA LEU A 141 -6.71 4.41 -0.22
C LEU A 141 -7.07 3.33 -1.22
N ALA A 142 -6.22 3.08 -2.20
CA ALA A 142 -6.46 2.03 -3.18
C ALA A 142 -5.17 1.29 -3.53
N THR A 143 -5.26 -0.03 -3.61
CA THR A 143 -4.21 -0.88 -4.16
C THR A 143 -4.82 -1.90 -5.10
N SER A 144 -4.15 -2.21 -6.22
CA SER A 144 -4.60 -3.32 -7.06
C SER A 144 -4.12 -4.65 -6.50
N SER A 145 -2.87 -4.68 -5.94
CA SER A 145 -2.31 -5.89 -5.32
C SER A 145 -1.47 -5.50 -4.12
N GLY A 146 -1.93 -5.87 -2.93
CA GLY A 146 -1.32 -5.57 -1.65
C GLY A 146 -2.35 -5.34 -0.55
N ALA A 147 -1.92 -5.37 0.69
CA ALA A 147 -2.78 -5.14 1.85
C ALA A 147 -2.91 -3.63 2.16
N ILE A 148 -4.05 -3.27 2.76
CA ILE A 148 -4.28 -1.94 3.35
C ILE A 148 -4.39 -2.09 4.86
N GLU A 149 -3.47 -1.48 5.59
CA GLU A 149 -3.45 -1.45 7.06
C GLU A 149 -3.75 -0.03 7.56
N ILE A 150 -4.81 0.13 8.34
CA ILE A 150 -5.23 1.42 8.89
C ILE A 150 -5.29 1.28 10.42
N ALA A 151 -4.41 1.99 11.12
CA ALA A 151 -4.29 1.91 12.57
C ALA A 151 -4.46 3.30 13.21
N GLY A 152 -5.31 3.38 14.25
CA GLY A 152 -5.53 4.62 14.99
C GLY A 152 -6.24 5.70 14.16
N TYR A 153 -7.17 5.30 13.31
CA TYR A 153 -7.93 6.23 12.48
C TYR A 153 -9.03 6.91 13.28
N CYS A 154 -9.16 8.23 13.09
CA CYS A 154 -10.22 9.05 13.68
C CYS A 154 -10.57 10.22 12.75
N GLY A 155 -10.94 9.92 11.51
CA GLY A 155 -11.28 10.91 10.49
C GLY A 155 -12.77 10.95 10.17
N ASN A 156 -13.14 11.81 9.24
CA ASN A 156 -14.53 12.02 8.83
C ASN A 156 -15.02 11.01 7.79
N ALA A 157 -14.16 10.62 6.86
CA ALA A 157 -14.51 9.65 5.83
C ALA A 157 -13.29 8.81 5.44
N LEU A 158 -13.51 7.50 5.35
CA LEU A 158 -12.52 6.53 4.92
C LEU A 158 -13.08 5.70 3.76
N ASP A 159 -12.35 5.67 2.65
CA ASP A 159 -12.63 4.79 1.51
C ASP A 159 -11.35 3.98 1.20
N ALA A 160 -11.36 2.68 1.54
CA ALA A 160 -10.23 1.78 1.32
C ALA A 160 -10.63 0.66 0.37
N ARG A 161 -9.87 0.48 -0.72
CA ARG A 161 -10.14 -0.50 -1.76
C ARG A 161 -8.89 -1.30 -2.12
N ALA A 162 -8.98 -2.63 -2.01
CA ALA A 162 -7.97 -3.55 -2.49
C ALA A 162 -8.54 -4.40 -3.64
N GLY A 163 -7.77 -4.60 -4.70
CA GLY A 163 -8.11 -5.60 -5.71
C GLY A 163 -7.83 -7.00 -5.18
N GLU A 164 -6.58 -7.23 -4.79
CA GLU A 164 -6.11 -8.46 -4.14
C GLU A 164 -5.34 -8.09 -2.87
N GLY A 165 -5.85 -8.49 -1.70
CA GLY A 165 -5.23 -8.26 -0.41
C GLY A 165 -6.23 -7.92 0.68
N ALA A 166 -5.83 -8.17 1.92
CA ALA A 166 -6.64 -7.91 3.08
C ALA A 166 -6.71 -6.40 3.40
N ILE A 167 -7.83 -5.99 4.02
CA ILE A 167 -8.00 -4.65 4.58
C ILE A 167 -8.19 -4.77 6.08
N THR A 168 -7.32 -4.11 6.85
CA THR A 168 -7.42 -4.06 8.31
C THR A 168 -7.63 -2.62 8.76
N LEU A 169 -8.68 -2.39 9.52
CA LEU A 169 -9.01 -1.09 10.14
C LEU A 169 -9.03 -1.21 11.65
N ALA A 170 -8.30 -0.34 12.34
CA ALA A 170 -8.47 -0.08 13.77
C ALA A 170 -8.79 1.40 13.96
N ALA A 171 -10.07 1.70 14.25
CA ALA A 171 -10.55 3.05 14.50
C ALA A 171 -10.50 3.36 16.02
N ILE A 172 -10.12 4.58 16.36
CA ILE A 172 -10.09 5.09 17.75
C ILE A 172 -11.17 6.12 18.05
N CYS A 173 -12.07 6.35 17.12
CA CYS A 173 -13.33 7.07 17.26
C CYS A 173 -14.35 6.45 16.28
N ALA A 174 -15.59 6.88 16.29
CA ALA A 174 -16.59 6.47 15.33
C ALA A 174 -16.54 7.36 14.07
N PRO A 175 -15.96 6.90 12.95
CA PRO A 175 -15.94 7.70 11.72
C PRO A 175 -17.36 7.80 11.14
N PRO A 176 -17.80 8.98 10.70
CA PRO A 176 -19.13 9.15 10.11
C PRO A 176 -19.36 8.27 8.89
N GLN A 177 -18.33 8.04 8.07
CA GLN A 177 -18.45 7.20 6.89
C GLN A 177 -17.21 6.34 6.70
N THR A 178 -17.40 5.02 6.63
CA THR A 178 -16.34 4.05 6.39
C THR A 178 -16.76 3.10 5.27
N THR A 179 -15.94 3.00 4.24
CA THR A 179 -16.13 2.06 3.13
C THR A 179 -14.87 1.23 2.95
N LEU A 180 -14.98 -0.08 3.13
CA LEU A 180 -13.90 -1.05 2.95
C LEU A 180 -14.33 -2.04 1.89
N ARG A 181 -13.55 -2.19 0.81
CA ARG A 181 -13.88 -3.10 -0.28
C ARG A 181 -12.67 -3.86 -0.77
N THR A 182 -12.78 -5.18 -0.86
CA THR A 182 -11.73 -6.00 -1.47
C THR A 182 -12.32 -6.97 -2.50
N GLY A 183 -11.58 -7.21 -3.58
CA GLY A 183 -11.94 -8.25 -4.54
C GLY A 183 -11.55 -9.63 -4.02
N SER A 184 -10.36 -9.76 -3.43
CA SER A 184 -9.87 -11.03 -2.86
C SER A 184 -9.03 -10.74 -1.62
N GLY A 185 -9.50 -11.20 -0.46
CA GLY A 185 -8.87 -11.03 0.83
C GLY A 185 -9.88 -10.74 1.93
N ASP A 186 -9.43 -10.82 3.16
CA ASP A 186 -10.28 -10.61 4.33
C ASP A 186 -10.38 -9.11 4.67
N ILE A 187 -11.52 -8.73 5.25
CA ILE A 187 -11.73 -7.42 5.85
C ILE A 187 -11.87 -7.60 7.36
N ALA A 188 -11.03 -6.94 8.13
CA ALA A 188 -11.10 -6.90 9.58
C ALA A 188 -11.21 -5.44 10.05
N ALA A 189 -12.38 -5.05 10.57
CA ALA A 189 -12.65 -3.72 11.09
C ALA A 189 -12.87 -3.76 12.59
N SER A 190 -11.98 -3.12 13.36
CA SER A 190 -12.12 -2.88 14.80
C SER A 190 -12.59 -1.45 15.01
N LEU A 191 -13.80 -1.30 15.60
CA LEU A 191 -14.47 -0.03 15.85
C LEU A 191 -14.65 0.15 17.36
N LEU A 192 -14.90 1.36 17.82
CA LEU A 192 -15.39 1.55 19.19
C LEU A 192 -16.77 0.91 19.35
N ALA A 193 -17.03 0.32 20.51
CA ALA A 193 -18.36 -0.20 20.83
C ALA A 193 -19.41 0.92 20.70
N GLY A 194 -20.48 0.67 19.95
CA GLY A 194 -21.47 1.72 19.63
C GLY A 194 -22.54 1.22 18.68
N ARG A 195 -23.34 2.18 18.18
CA ARG A 195 -24.38 1.95 17.19
C ARG A 195 -23.89 2.44 15.82
N TYR A 196 -24.01 1.59 14.80
CA TYR A 196 -23.60 1.85 13.42
C TYR A 196 -24.64 1.30 12.47
N ASP A 197 -24.79 1.93 11.33
CA ASP A 197 -25.45 1.37 10.14
C ASP A 197 -24.40 0.52 9.42
N ILE A 198 -24.54 -0.81 9.53
CA ILE A 198 -23.52 -1.78 9.10
C ILE A 198 -24.02 -2.57 7.88
N ASP A 199 -23.27 -2.45 6.79
CA ASP A 199 -23.42 -3.28 5.58
C ASP A 199 -22.14 -4.11 5.45
N ALA A 200 -22.16 -5.34 6.00
CA ALA A 200 -21.05 -6.27 5.99
C ALA A 200 -21.42 -7.49 5.16
N GLU A 201 -20.83 -7.66 3.97
CA GLU A 201 -21.14 -8.71 3.02
C GLU A 201 -19.90 -9.41 2.48
N SER A 202 -19.97 -10.74 2.35
CA SER A 202 -19.00 -11.54 1.61
C SER A 202 -19.73 -12.40 0.58
N ALA A 203 -19.31 -12.33 -0.69
CA ALA A 203 -19.87 -13.19 -1.72
C ALA A 203 -19.35 -14.65 -1.60
N SER A 204 -18.16 -14.84 -1.00
CA SER A 204 -17.57 -16.17 -0.79
C SER A 204 -16.63 -16.12 0.43
N GLY A 205 -17.17 -16.31 1.61
CA GLY A 205 -16.53 -16.26 2.92
C GLY A 205 -17.56 -16.09 4.03
N ASP A 206 -17.11 -16.03 5.26
CA ASP A 206 -17.93 -15.87 6.43
C ASP A 206 -18.06 -14.39 6.85
N GLU A 207 -19.20 -14.04 7.42
CA GLU A 207 -19.50 -12.71 7.93
C GLU A 207 -19.66 -12.75 9.44
N HIS A 208 -18.91 -11.88 10.15
CA HIS A 208 -18.90 -11.80 11.58
C HIS A 208 -19.02 -10.37 12.07
N VAL A 209 -20.17 -10.01 12.67
CA VAL A 209 -20.39 -8.72 13.33
C VAL A 209 -20.57 -8.96 14.83
N ARG A 210 -19.70 -8.37 15.65
CA ARG A 210 -19.68 -8.59 17.11
C ARG A 210 -19.33 -7.31 17.88
N GLY A 211 -19.92 -7.15 19.08
CA GLY A 211 -19.57 -6.05 19.99
C GLY A 211 -19.98 -4.65 19.52
N VAL A 212 -20.71 -4.54 18.44
CA VAL A 212 -21.38 -3.33 17.94
C VAL A 212 -22.87 -3.59 17.80
N ILE A 213 -23.67 -2.54 17.78
CA ILE A 213 -25.13 -2.61 17.55
C ILE A 213 -25.39 -2.12 16.15
N ASP A 214 -25.96 -3.00 15.32
CA ASP A 214 -26.40 -2.65 13.98
C ASP A 214 -27.75 -1.93 14.04
N ASP A 215 -27.81 -0.74 13.43
CA ASP A 215 -28.95 0.16 13.49
C ASP A 215 -28.96 1.12 12.29
N ASP A 216 -29.87 0.87 11.36
CA ASP A 216 -30.03 1.64 10.11
C ASP A 216 -30.25 3.15 10.34
N SER A 217 -30.64 3.56 11.57
CA SER A 217 -30.81 4.96 11.95
C SER A 217 -29.56 5.60 12.55
N ALA A 218 -28.47 4.86 12.71
CA ALA A 218 -27.25 5.37 13.31
C ALA A 218 -26.57 6.42 12.41
N PRO A 219 -25.91 7.44 12.99
CA PRO A 219 -25.25 8.49 12.22
C PRO A 219 -23.89 8.05 11.66
N TYR A 220 -23.42 6.86 12.01
CA TYR A 220 -22.13 6.30 11.58
C TYR A 220 -22.39 5.11 10.67
N SER A 221 -21.88 5.17 9.44
CA SER A 221 -22.08 4.14 8.42
C SER A 221 -20.77 3.37 8.17
N VAL A 222 -20.87 2.04 8.15
CA VAL A 222 -19.75 1.14 7.91
C VAL A 222 -20.15 0.13 6.84
N GLN A 223 -19.56 0.26 5.66
CA GLN A 223 -19.71 -0.69 4.56
C GLN A 223 -18.43 -1.51 4.41
N ALA A 224 -18.53 -2.83 4.56
CA ALA A 224 -17.41 -3.77 4.44
C ALA A 224 -17.78 -4.90 3.47
N LEU A 225 -17.23 -4.84 2.24
CA LEU A 225 -17.62 -5.74 1.15
C LEU A 225 -16.41 -6.52 0.62
N SER A 226 -16.45 -7.85 0.71
CA SER A 226 -15.48 -8.75 0.09
C SER A 226 -16.13 -9.60 -1.00
N THR A 227 -15.47 -9.79 -2.15
CA THR A 227 -15.92 -10.77 -3.13
C THR A 227 -15.44 -12.18 -2.76
N SER A 228 -14.25 -12.31 -2.17
CA SER A 228 -13.69 -13.59 -1.72
C SER A 228 -12.80 -13.38 -0.51
N GLY A 229 -13.23 -13.87 0.63
CA GLY A 229 -12.60 -13.74 1.93
C GLY A 229 -13.59 -13.36 3.02
N ASP A 230 -13.19 -13.47 4.27
CA ASP A 230 -14.06 -13.24 5.42
C ASP A 230 -14.21 -11.74 5.73
N VAL A 231 -15.39 -11.35 6.21
CA VAL A 231 -15.67 -9.98 6.67
C VAL A 231 -15.94 -10.00 8.17
N THR A 232 -15.10 -9.36 8.93
CA THR A 232 -15.22 -9.25 10.39
C THR A 232 -15.32 -7.79 10.81
N VAL A 233 -16.39 -7.44 11.56
CA VAL A 233 -16.59 -6.13 12.19
C VAL A 233 -16.71 -6.33 13.69
N GLU A 234 -15.78 -5.80 14.46
CA GLU A 234 -15.73 -5.98 15.91
C GLU A 234 -15.75 -4.66 16.67
N GLY A 235 -16.60 -4.59 17.71
CA GLY A 235 -16.58 -3.51 18.69
C GLY A 235 -15.51 -3.75 19.76
N THR A 236 -14.66 -2.76 19.96
CA THR A 236 -13.63 -2.76 21.00
C THR A 236 -13.99 -1.73 22.09
N SER A 237 -13.74 -2.08 23.34
CA SER A 237 -13.94 -1.20 24.51
C SER A 237 -12.76 -0.26 24.75
#